data_99aef2269cb235c020ab27d3b70fa22b
#
_entry.id   99aef2269cb235c020ab27d3b70fa22b
#
_cell.length_a   1.000
_cell.length_b   1.000
_cell.length_c   1.000
_cell.angle_alpha   90.00
_cell.angle_beta   90.00
_cell.angle_gamma   90.00
#
_symmetry.space_group_name_H-M   'P 1'
#
loop_
_entity.id
_entity.type
_entity.pdbx_description
1 polymer ?
#
loop_
_entity_poly.entity_id
_entity_poly.type
_entity_poly.pdbx_seq_one_letter_code
_entity_poly.pdbx_strand_id
1 'polypeptide(L)'
;GDWSSDVCSSDLRTPPDARMFETAPEVGVTIFCREDCDPTAAVALREAGAEVQSVSQDEAGRLSLAEVMAVIAETGCGSLLVEGGGKLGASLLREGLVDRILWTRSTHLIGSDGIPAIGMLAKGDLPDLPPFQAIGEGRFGGDEFILLERPADIG
;
A
#
# COMPACT_ATOMS: atom_id res chain seq x y z
N GLY A 1 15.06 15.04 1.86
CA GLY A 1 14.82 14.03 0.84
C GLY A 1 13.34 13.83 0.72
N ASP A 2 12.84 13.99 -0.49
CA ASP A 2 11.43 13.89 -0.83
C ASP A 2 11.02 12.41 -0.76
N TRP A 3 10.49 12.00 0.37
CA TRP A 3 9.88 10.67 0.53
C TRP A 3 8.47 10.71 -0.05
N SER A 4 8.36 10.87 -1.36
CA SER A 4 7.12 10.56 -2.03
C SER A 4 7.05 9.03 -2.15
N SER A 5 6.31 8.41 -1.24
CA SER A 5 5.96 6.99 -1.34
C SER A 5 4.99 6.79 -2.50
N ASP A 6 5.47 6.95 -3.72
CA ASP A 6 4.76 6.57 -4.94
C ASP A 6 4.91 5.06 -5.13
N VAL A 7 4.32 4.29 -4.22
CA VAL A 7 4.30 2.82 -4.30
C VAL A 7 3.52 2.33 -5.53
N CYS A 8 2.80 3.20 -6.21
CA CYS A 8 2.06 2.88 -7.43
C CYS A 8 2.80 3.20 -8.74
N SER A 9 4.00 3.74 -8.68
CA SER A 9 4.89 3.88 -9.83
C SER A 9 6.21 3.26 -9.45
N SER A 10 6.29 1.96 -9.46
CA SER A 10 7.55 1.31 -9.18
C SER A 10 8.41 1.40 -10.43
N ASP A 11 9.12 2.52 -10.50
CA ASP A 11 10.19 2.79 -11.45
C ASP A 11 11.54 2.27 -10.91
N LEU A 12 11.49 1.38 -9.89
CA LEU A 12 12.63 0.74 -9.27
C LEU A 12 13.64 1.73 -8.66
N ARG A 13 13.18 2.88 -8.18
CA ARG A 13 14.04 3.89 -7.51
C ARG A 13 14.50 3.51 -6.11
N THR A 14 14.08 2.37 -5.58
CA THR A 14 14.57 1.88 -4.29
C THR A 14 16.08 1.67 -4.37
N PRO A 15 16.90 2.32 -3.50
CA PRO A 15 18.33 2.13 -3.51
C PRO A 15 18.68 0.67 -3.13
N PRO A 16 19.62 0.01 -3.86
CA PRO A 16 20.01 -1.37 -3.54
C PRO A 16 20.66 -1.53 -2.16
N ASP A 17 21.14 -0.44 -1.56
CA ASP A 17 21.71 -0.38 -0.21
C ASP A 17 20.69 0.01 0.86
N ALA A 18 19.40 0.00 0.55
CA ALA A 18 18.35 0.30 1.53
C ALA A 18 18.30 -0.76 2.64
N ARG A 19 18.09 -0.30 3.88
CA ARG A 19 18.08 -1.17 5.08
C ARG A 19 17.12 -2.35 4.99
N MET A 20 16.06 -2.25 4.20
CA MET A 20 15.12 -3.35 4.00
C MET A 20 15.77 -4.61 3.43
N PHE A 21 16.89 -4.48 2.72
CA PHE A 21 17.60 -5.62 2.15
C PHE A 21 18.56 -6.30 3.15
N GLU A 22 18.90 -5.67 4.27
CA GLU A 22 19.72 -6.29 5.33
C GLU A 22 19.07 -7.56 5.89
N THR A 23 17.73 -7.59 5.94
CA THR A 23 16.94 -8.71 6.45
C THR A 23 16.26 -9.52 5.34
N ALA A 24 16.46 -9.17 4.08
CA ALA A 24 15.82 -9.86 2.95
C ALA A 24 16.06 -11.39 2.92
N PRO A 25 17.24 -11.92 3.30
CA PRO A 25 17.46 -13.37 3.36
C PRO A 25 16.59 -14.10 4.39
N GLU A 26 16.12 -13.40 5.42
CA GLU A 26 15.34 -13.99 6.52
C GLU A 26 13.83 -13.81 6.31
N VAL A 27 13.42 -12.65 5.82
CA VAL A 27 12.01 -12.25 5.76
C VAL A 27 11.44 -12.27 4.34
N GLY A 28 12.33 -12.19 3.33
CA GLY A 28 11.94 -11.98 1.94
C GLY A 28 11.53 -10.53 1.66
N VAL A 29 11.88 -10.04 0.49
CA VAL A 29 11.48 -8.73 -0.01
C VAL A 29 11.04 -8.90 -1.45
N THR A 30 9.79 -8.57 -1.76
CA THR A 30 9.28 -8.55 -3.14
C THR A 30 9.02 -7.12 -3.56
N ILE A 31 9.52 -6.75 -4.73
CA ILE A 31 9.31 -5.44 -5.36
C ILE A 31 8.50 -5.66 -6.63
N PHE A 32 7.35 -4.99 -6.71
CA PHE A 32 6.54 -5.00 -7.91
C PHE A 32 6.93 -3.85 -8.83
N CYS A 33 7.04 -4.12 -10.11
CA CYS A 33 7.36 -3.12 -11.12
C CYS A 33 6.49 -3.28 -12.36
N ARG A 34 6.54 -2.29 -13.24
CA ARG A 34 5.91 -2.36 -14.56
C ARG A 34 6.68 -3.33 -15.45
N GLU A 35 6.01 -3.88 -16.46
CA GLU A 35 6.66 -4.76 -17.44
C GLU A 35 7.80 -4.07 -18.21
N ASP A 36 7.69 -2.75 -18.42
CA ASP A 36 8.68 -1.92 -19.10
C ASP A 36 9.70 -1.24 -18.16
N CYS A 37 9.88 -1.78 -16.94
CA CYS A 37 10.83 -1.24 -15.98
C CYS A 37 12.29 -1.37 -16.46
N ASP A 38 13.20 -0.54 -15.90
CA ASP A 38 14.62 -0.59 -16.23
C ASP A 38 15.23 -1.95 -15.82
N PRO A 39 15.70 -2.74 -16.79
CA PRO A 39 16.29 -4.04 -16.49
C PRO A 39 17.56 -3.95 -15.64
N THR A 40 18.31 -2.85 -15.74
CA THR A 40 19.53 -2.64 -14.95
C THR A 40 19.20 -2.43 -13.47
N ALA A 41 18.17 -1.61 -13.20
CA ALA A 41 17.67 -1.41 -11.84
C ALA A 41 17.10 -2.71 -11.25
N ALA A 42 16.35 -3.48 -12.05
CA ALA A 42 15.82 -4.77 -11.63
C ALA A 42 16.91 -5.78 -11.25
N VAL A 43 18.01 -5.83 -12.02
CA VAL A 43 19.16 -6.69 -11.70
C VAL A 43 19.79 -6.25 -10.38
N ALA A 44 20.07 -4.96 -10.20
CA ALA A 44 20.68 -4.44 -8.97
C ALA A 44 19.86 -4.76 -7.72
N LEU A 45 18.53 -4.68 -7.81
CA LEU A 45 17.63 -5.03 -6.69
C LEU A 45 17.61 -6.53 -6.40
N ARG A 46 17.69 -7.38 -7.44
CA ARG A 46 17.83 -8.84 -7.25
C ARG A 46 19.16 -9.22 -6.61
N GLU A 47 20.24 -8.55 -6.99
CA GLU A 47 21.56 -8.72 -6.36
C GLU A 47 21.57 -8.27 -4.89
N ALA A 48 20.73 -7.28 -4.54
CA ALA A 48 20.53 -6.86 -3.16
C ALA A 48 19.63 -7.82 -2.34
N GLY A 49 19.08 -8.87 -2.96
CA GLY A 49 18.28 -9.90 -2.30
C GLY A 49 16.76 -9.73 -2.46
N ALA A 50 16.28 -8.84 -3.32
CA ALA A 50 14.86 -8.72 -3.60
C ALA A 50 14.41 -9.72 -4.68
N GLU A 51 13.17 -10.18 -4.56
CA GLU A 51 12.42 -10.72 -5.69
C GLU A 51 11.77 -9.55 -6.44
N VAL A 52 11.99 -9.46 -7.76
CA VAL A 52 11.40 -8.40 -8.59
C VAL A 52 10.40 -9.01 -9.53
N GLN A 53 9.13 -8.67 -9.32
CA GLN A 53 7.96 -9.16 -10.05
C GLN A 53 7.38 -8.06 -10.94
N SER A 54 7.20 -8.35 -12.22
CA SER A 54 6.51 -7.44 -13.13
C SER A 54 5.01 -7.72 -13.14
N VAL A 55 4.22 -6.66 -13.13
CA VAL A 55 2.76 -6.71 -13.24
C VAL A 55 2.29 -5.70 -14.27
N SER A 56 1.10 -5.93 -14.81
CA SER A 56 0.48 -5.05 -15.78
C SER A 56 0.15 -3.67 -15.18
N GLN A 57 -0.19 -2.74 -16.06
CA GLN A 57 -0.61 -1.39 -15.68
C GLN A 57 -2.12 -1.24 -15.84
N ASP A 58 -2.72 -0.42 -14.97
CA ASP A 58 -4.08 0.06 -15.16
C ASP A 58 -4.15 1.13 -16.28
N GLU A 59 -5.37 1.58 -16.63
CA GLU A 59 -5.58 2.60 -17.65
C GLU A 59 -4.91 3.95 -17.35
N ALA A 60 -4.56 4.19 -16.08
CA ALA A 60 -3.84 5.39 -15.62
C ALA A 60 -2.31 5.20 -15.59
N GLY A 61 -1.79 4.05 -16.06
CA GLY A 61 -0.36 3.73 -16.09
C GLY A 61 0.23 3.37 -14.72
N ARG A 62 -0.62 3.03 -13.74
CA ARG A 62 -0.19 2.56 -12.42
C ARG A 62 -0.18 1.03 -12.41
N LEU A 63 0.54 0.42 -11.47
CA LEU A 63 0.50 -1.04 -11.31
C LEU A 63 -0.92 -1.53 -11.03
N SER A 64 -1.31 -2.62 -11.68
CA SER A 64 -2.56 -3.33 -11.40
C SER A 64 -2.54 -3.89 -9.99
N LEU A 65 -3.30 -3.28 -9.07
CA LEU A 65 -3.37 -3.77 -7.68
C LEU A 65 -4.03 -5.14 -7.60
N ALA A 66 -4.98 -5.43 -8.47
CA ALA A 66 -5.60 -6.75 -8.54
C ALA A 66 -4.57 -7.84 -8.85
N GLU A 67 -3.66 -7.58 -9.80
CA GLU A 67 -2.59 -8.53 -10.14
C GLU A 67 -1.56 -8.64 -9.03
N VAL A 68 -1.16 -7.51 -8.41
CA VAL A 68 -0.29 -7.52 -7.22
C VAL A 68 -0.88 -8.40 -6.11
N MET A 69 -2.17 -8.24 -5.81
CA MET A 69 -2.84 -9.05 -4.80
C MET A 69 -2.90 -10.53 -5.17
N ALA A 70 -3.11 -10.84 -6.46
CA ALA A 70 -3.11 -12.23 -6.94
C ALA A 70 -1.74 -12.89 -6.73
N VAL A 71 -0.66 -12.21 -7.11
CA VAL A 71 0.71 -12.71 -6.91
C VAL A 71 1.01 -12.91 -5.41
N ILE A 72 0.62 -11.97 -4.56
CA ILE A 72 0.80 -12.12 -3.10
C ILE A 72 0.00 -13.32 -2.57
N ALA A 73 -1.23 -13.52 -3.04
CA ALA A 73 -2.06 -14.64 -2.61
C ALA A 73 -1.46 -16.01 -3.02
N GLU A 74 -0.80 -16.11 -4.17
CA GLU A 74 -0.11 -17.32 -4.62
C GLU A 74 1.03 -17.74 -3.68
N THR A 75 1.60 -16.83 -2.90
CA THR A 75 2.58 -17.17 -1.86
C THR A 75 1.98 -17.85 -0.63
N GLY A 76 0.65 -17.96 -0.56
CA GLY A 76 -0.07 -18.47 0.60
C GLY A 76 -0.32 -17.43 1.68
N CYS A 77 -0.07 -16.15 1.39
CA CYS A 77 -0.33 -15.05 2.32
C CYS A 77 -1.85 -14.91 2.58
N GLY A 78 -2.28 -15.18 3.81
CA GLY A 78 -3.69 -15.10 4.20
C GLY A 78 -4.16 -13.71 4.64
N SER A 79 -3.22 -12.80 4.91
CA SER A 79 -3.52 -11.41 5.28
C SER A 79 -2.34 -10.49 4.95
N LEU A 80 -2.65 -9.27 4.53
CA LEU A 80 -1.67 -8.26 4.17
C LEU A 80 -1.89 -6.99 5.00
N LEU A 81 -0.87 -6.55 5.71
CA LEU A 81 -0.85 -5.23 6.33
C LEU A 81 -0.26 -4.22 5.35
N VAL A 82 -1.01 -3.17 5.04
CA VAL A 82 -0.57 -2.09 4.15
C VAL A 82 -0.26 -0.85 4.98
N GLU A 83 1.01 -0.49 5.03
CA GLU A 83 1.51 0.73 5.69
C GLU A 83 1.96 1.80 4.67
N GLY A 84 1.45 1.71 3.45
CA GLY A 84 1.79 2.62 2.36
C GLY A 84 1.20 4.02 2.53
N GLY A 85 1.64 4.95 1.68
CA GLY A 85 1.15 6.32 1.68
C GLY A 85 -0.30 6.46 1.23
N GLY A 86 -0.87 7.65 1.44
CA GLY A 86 -2.29 7.93 1.19
C GLY A 86 -2.76 7.66 -0.24
N LYS A 87 -1.88 7.77 -1.24
CA LYS A 87 -2.22 7.44 -2.65
C LYS A 87 -2.53 5.95 -2.82
N LEU A 88 -1.70 5.07 -2.24
CA LEU A 88 -1.93 3.62 -2.27
C LEU A 88 -3.21 3.27 -1.51
N GLY A 89 -3.40 3.84 -0.31
CA GLY A 89 -4.63 3.66 0.46
C GLY A 89 -5.88 4.05 -0.32
N ALA A 90 -5.85 5.19 -1.02
CA ALA A 90 -6.96 5.63 -1.87
C ALA A 90 -7.22 4.68 -3.05
N SER A 91 -6.18 4.12 -3.67
CA SER A 91 -6.32 3.17 -4.78
C SER A 91 -6.93 1.85 -4.29
N LEU A 92 -6.43 1.30 -3.20
CA LEU A 92 -6.97 0.08 -2.59
C LEU A 92 -8.44 0.22 -2.17
N LEU A 93 -8.81 1.38 -1.62
CA LEU A 93 -10.20 1.68 -1.27
C LEU A 93 -11.11 1.71 -2.50
N ARG A 94 -10.69 2.41 -3.58
CA ARG A 94 -11.47 2.48 -4.83
C ARG A 94 -11.69 1.12 -5.47
N GLU A 95 -10.70 0.25 -5.40
CA GLU A 95 -10.78 -1.09 -5.97
C GLU A 95 -11.44 -2.11 -5.03
N GLY A 96 -11.93 -1.66 -3.85
CA GLY A 96 -12.60 -2.54 -2.90
C GLY A 96 -11.71 -3.61 -2.27
N LEU A 97 -10.39 -3.39 -2.26
CA LEU A 97 -9.38 -4.35 -1.79
C LEU A 97 -9.06 -4.21 -0.28
N VAL A 98 -9.82 -3.40 0.45
CA VAL A 98 -9.59 -3.15 1.87
C VAL A 98 -10.69 -3.81 2.70
N ASP A 99 -10.32 -4.74 3.57
CA ASP A 99 -11.26 -5.38 4.51
C ASP A 99 -11.30 -4.65 5.84
N ARG A 100 -10.13 -4.17 6.32
CA ARG A 100 -10.02 -3.48 7.60
C ARG A 100 -9.15 -2.25 7.51
N ILE A 101 -9.48 -1.23 8.31
CA ILE A 101 -8.70 -0.01 8.46
C ILE A 101 -8.40 0.18 9.94
N LEU A 102 -7.12 0.21 10.30
CA LEU A 102 -6.69 0.70 11.60
C LEU A 102 -6.42 2.20 11.45
N TRP A 103 -7.37 3.01 11.91
CA TRP A 103 -7.26 4.47 11.87
C TRP A 103 -6.69 4.99 13.17
N THR A 104 -5.49 5.53 13.13
CA THR A 104 -4.84 6.14 14.30
C THR A 104 -4.91 7.66 14.23
N ARG A 105 -5.11 8.29 15.38
CA ARG A 105 -5.22 9.74 15.52
C ARG A 105 -4.37 10.23 16.68
N SER A 106 -3.41 11.11 16.38
CA SER A 106 -2.65 11.84 17.39
C SER A 106 -3.46 13.02 17.93
N THR A 107 -3.12 13.48 19.12
CA THR A 107 -3.63 14.74 19.70
C THR A 107 -2.97 15.97 19.09
N HIS A 108 -1.92 15.81 18.28
CA HIS A 108 -1.26 16.91 17.60
C HIS A 108 -2.07 17.37 16.38
N LEU A 109 -2.21 18.69 16.24
CA LEU A 109 -2.83 19.28 15.06
C LEU A 109 -1.75 19.56 14.01
N ILE A 110 -1.97 19.04 12.80
CA ILE A 110 -1.15 19.32 11.63
C ILE A 110 -1.98 20.22 10.71
N GLY A 111 -1.38 21.32 10.24
CA GLY A 111 -2.05 22.27 9.36
C GLY A 111 -2.30 21.72 7.95
N SER A 112 -2.75 22.58 7.05
CA SER A 112 -3.09 22.24 5.65
C SER A 112 -1.91 21.80 4.78
N ASP A 113 -0.69 21.98 5.24
CA ASP A 113 0.57 21.53 4.66
C ASP A 113 0.95 20.09 5.05
N GLY A 114 0.13 19.45 5.90
CA GLY A 114 0.27 18.05 6.25
C GLY A 114 0.01 17.11 5.06
N ILE A 115 0.68 15.95 5.05
CA ILE A 115 0.41 14.91 4.05
C ILE A 115 -0.92 14.22 4.40
N PRO A 116 -1.89 14.14 3.47
CA PRO A 116 -3.14 13.46 3.72
C PRO A 116 -2.94 11.96 4.02
N ALA A 117 -3.60 11.46 5.05
CA ALA A 117 -3.59 10.03 5.39
C ALA A 117 -4.20 9.15 4.29
N ILE A 118 -5.21 9.67 3.58
CA ILE A 118 -5.79 9.07 2.38
C ILE A 118 -5.66 10.08 1.25
N GLY A 119 -5.15 9.62 0.11
CA GLY A 119 -5.01 10.43 -1.09
C GLY A 119 -6.37 10.85 -1.67
N MET A 120 -6.33 11.58 -2.77
CA MET A 120 -7.53 12.08 -3.41
C MET A 120 -8.41 10.92 -3.88
N LEU A 121 -9.64 10.88 -3.38
CA LEU A 121 -10.72 10.09 -3.92
C LEU A 121 -11.53 11.03 -4.84
N ALA A 122 -11.82 10.60 -6.06
CA ALA A 122 -12.64 11.41 -6.96
C ALA A 122 -14.04 11.56 -6.34
N LYS A 123 -14.68 12.70 -6.61
CA LYS A 123 -16.00 13.01 -6.02
C LYS A 123 -17.08 11.97 -6.35
N GLY A 124 -16.89 11.19 -7.44
CA GLY A 124 -17.74 10.08 -7.84
C GLY A 124 -17.41 8.75 -7.16
N ASP A 125 -16.23 8.60 -6.58
CA ASP A 125 -15.81 7.34 -5.93
C ASP A 125 -16.47 7.15 -4.55
N LEU A 126 -16.85 8.25 -3.88
CA LEU A 126 -17.39 8.23 -2.52
C LEU A 126 -18.70 7.46 -2.35
N PRO A 127 -19.68 7.50 -3.29
CA PRO A 127 -20.90 6.73 -3.19
C PRO A 127 -20.68 5.20 -3.27
N ASP A 128 -19.61 4.79 -3.97
CA ASP A 128 -19.30 3.39 -4.22
C ASP A 128 -18.38 2.80 -3.13
N LEU A 129 -17.88 3.65 -2.21
CA LEU A 129 -17.11 3.16 -1.07
C LEU A 129 -18.02 2.45 -0.08
N PRO A 130 -17.69 1.22 0.32
CA PRO A 130 -18.47 0.50 1.30
C PRO A 130 -18.44 1.24 2.64
N PRO A 131 -19.58 1.28 3.36
CA PRO A 131 -19.61 1.86 4.70
C PRO A 131 -18.85 0.95 5.66
N PHE A 132 -17.68 1.39 6.11
CA PHE A 132 -16.96 0.70 7.17
C PHE A 132 -17.64 0.86 8.52
N GLN A 133 -17.63 -0.18 9.33
CA GLN A 133 -18.19 -0.20 10.68
C GLN A 133 -17.08 -0.24 11.72
N ALA A 134 -17.21 0.53 12.79
CA ALA A 134 -16.28 0.46 13.91
C ALA A 134 -16.52 -0.85 14.69
N ILE A 135 -15.47 -1.67 14.78
CA ILE A 135 -15.48 -2.95 15.51
C ILE A 135 -14.59 -2.94 16.75
N GLY A 136 -13.82 -1.88 16.94
CA GLY A 136 -12.95 -1.70 18.11
C GLY A 136 -12.40 -0.29 18.18
N GLU A 137 -12.07 0.13 19.40
CA GLU A 137 -11.42 1.41 19.67
C GLU A 137 -10.52 1.28 20.88
N GLY A 138 -9.53 2.17 21.00
CA GLY A 138 -8.64 2.18 22.14
C GLY A 138 -7.61 3.30 22.06
N ARG A 139 -6.60 3.21 22.95
CA ARG A 139 -5.52 4.18 23.05
C ARG A 139 -4.17 3.49 23.16
N PHE A 140 -3.16 4.08 22.49
CA PHE A 140 -1.76 3.75 22.66
C PHE A 140 -1.02 5.02 23.09
N GLY A 141 -0.63 5.07 24.35
CA GLY A 141 -0.01 6.27 24.91
C GLY A 141 -0.96 7.47 24.82
N GLY A 142 -0.57 8.50 24.08
CA GLY A 142 -1.37 9.69 23.81
C GLY A 142 -2.30 9.61 22.60
N ASP A 143 -2.12 8.60 21.76
CA ASP A 143 -2.85 8.44 20.51
C ASP A 143 -4.08 7.54 20.68
N GLU A 144 -5.10 7.82 19.87
CA GLU A 144 -6.32 7.03 19.79
C GLU A 144 -6.33 6.20 18.52
N PHE A 145 -7.00 5.04 18.55
CA PHE A 145 -7.25 4.27 17.35
C PHE A 145 -8.71 3.81 17.26
N ILE A 146 -9.18 3.63 16.04
CA ILE A 146 -10.43 2.98 15.71
C ILE A 146 -10.12 1.89 14.68
N LEU A 147 -10.59 0.67 14.95
CA LEU A 147 -10.56 -0.42 14.00
C LEU A 147 -11.89 -0.45 13.26
N LEU A 148 -11.82 -0.28 11.97
CA LEU A 148 -12.95 -0.31 11.06
C LEU A 148 -12.92 -1.59 10.23
N GLU A 149 -14.07 -2.19 9.97
CA GLU A 149 -14.20 -3.38 9.12
C GLU A 149 -15.26 -3.14 8.04
N ARG A 150 -14.98 -3.61 6.84
CA ARG A 150 -15.97 -3.64 5.78
C ARG A 150 -17.03 -4.71 6.12
N PRO A 151 -18.32 -4.39 6.12
CA PRO A 151 -19.35 -5.40 6.31
C PRO A 151 -19.20 -6.51 5.26
N ALA A 152 -19.41 -7.76 5.68
CA ALA A 152 -19.54 -8.84 4.72
C ALA A 152 -20.71 -8.52 3.77
N ASP A 153 -20.50 -8.71 2.46
CA ASP A 153 -21.58 -8.58 1.51
C ASP A 153 -22.69 -9.55 1.92
N ILE A 154 -23.79 -8.99 2.39
CA ILE A 154 -25.01 -9.77 2.60
C ILE A 154 -25.62 -9.95 1.21
N GLY A 155 -25.18 -11.02 0.51
CA GLY A 155 -25.71 -11.43 -0.78
C GLY A 155 -27.20 -11.78 -0.74
#